data_8ad60b2cb6140b6263f7d9248213786a
#
_entry.id   8ad60b2cb6140b6263f7d9248213786a
#
_cell.length_a   1.000
_cell.length_b   1.000
_cell.length_c   1.000
_cell.angle_alpha   90.00
_cell.angle_beta   90.00
_cell.angle_gamma   90.00
#
_symmetry.space_group_name_H-M   'P 1'
#
loop_
_entity.id
_entity.type
_entity.pdbx_description
1 polymer ?
#
loop_
_entity_poly.entity_id
_entity_poly.type
_entity_poly.pdbx_seq_one_letter_code
_entity_poly.pdbx_strand_id
1 'polypeptide(L)'
;MVTSPEFERGIAEFNQQQFYACHDTLEAIWVDAPEADKRFYQGILQVAVGCYHLSNDNLRGAIILLGEAVRRLCDYQPDYEGINVEQLLEQAMALLKALQQLQPEQTSDFWQQLQKQSGATNKEYNSDSLPDLVASCQLPYINRVLN
;
A
#
# COMPACT_ATOMS: atom_id res chain seq x y z
N MET A 1 -11.97 15.82 -11.82
CA MET A 1 -11.32 14.92 -12.77
C MET A 1 -12.02 13.57 -12.76
N VAL A 2 -12.33 13.06 -13.94
CA VAL A 2 -12.98 11.75 -14.08
C VAL A 2 -11.93 10.73 -14.42
N THR A 3 -11.77 9.74 -13.54
CA THR A 3 -10.87 8.63 -13.81
C THR A 3 -11.60 7.53 -14.58
N SER A 4 -10.84 6.63 -15.21
CA SER A 4 -11.44 5.56 -16.00
C SER A 4 -12.18 4.56 -15.09
N PRO A 5 -13.23 3.87 -15.62
CA PRO A 5 -13.91 2.83 -14.86
C PRO A 5 -12.97 1.73 -14.40
N GLU A 6 -11.95 1.41 -15.18
CA GLU A 6 -10.95 0.39 -14.85
C GLU A 6 -10.12 0.81 -13.64
N PHE A 7 -9.70 2.08 -13.60
CA PHE A 7 -8.95 2.60 -12.46
C PHE A 7 -9.82 2.61 -11.20
N GLU A 8 -11.09 3.02 -11.33
CA GLU A 8 -12.02 2.98 -10.20
C GLU A 8 -12.16 1.56 -9.65
N ARG A 9 -12.23 0.58 -10.53
CA ARG A 9 -12.30 -0.82 -10.12
C ARG A 9 -11.03 -1.23 -9.37
N GLY A 10 -9.88 -0.84 -9.89
CA GLY A 10 -8.60 -1.14 -9.23
C GLY A 10 -8.54 -0.56 -7.82
N ILE A 11 -9.00 0.69 -7.65
CA ILE A 11 -9.04 1.33 -6.34
C ILE A 11 -9.98 0.59 -5.40
N ALA A 12 -11.17 0.19 -5.89
CA ALA A 12 -12.13 -0.56 -5.07
C ALA A 12 -11.56 -1.90 -4.63
N GLU A 13 -10.89 -2.61 -5.55
CA GLU A 13 -10.24 -3.88 -5.23
C GLU A 13 -9.14 -3.69 -4.17
N PHE A 14 -8.32 -2.66 -4.34
CA PHE A 14 -7.28 -2.32 -3.36
C PHE A 14 -7.90 -2.10 -1.97
N ASN A 15 -8.92 -1.28 -1.89
CA ASN A 15 -9.54 -0.90 -0.62
C ASN A 15 -10.30 -2.04 0.03
N GLN A 16 -10.70 -3.04 -0.75
CA GLN A 16 -11.34 -4.26 -0.25
C GLN A 16 -10.32 -5.35 0.06
N GLN A 17 -9.04 -5.03 -0.01
CA GLN A 17 -7.95 -5.98 0.24
C GLN A 17 -7.90 -7.13 -0.77
N GLN A 18 -8.45 -6.91 -1.96
CA GLN A 18 -8.36 -7.85 -3.07
C GLN A 18 -7.11 -7.51 -3.88
N PHE A 19 -5.96 -7.73 -3.27
CA PHE A 19 -4.69 -7.22 -3.80
C PHE A 19 -4.25 -7.88 -5.09
N TYR A 20 -4.52 -9.17 -5.25
CA TYR A 20 -4.17 -9.86 -6.50
C TYR A 20 -5.05 -9.38 -7.66
N ALA A 21 -6.35 -9.24 -7.43
CA ALA A 21 -7.26 -8.70 -8.43
C ALA A 21 -6.88 -7.27 -8.80
N CYS A 22 -6.53 -6.47 -7.81
CA CYS A 22 -6.05 -5.10 -8.02
C CYS A 22 -4.80 -5.09 -8.90
N HIS A 23 -3.86 -5.98 -8.65
CA HIS A 23 -2.65 -6.12 -9.45
C HIS A 23 -3.00 -6.34 -10.93
N ASP A 24 -3.88 -7.29 -11.22
CA ASP A 24 -4.25 -7.59 -12.58
C ASP A 24 -4.94 -6.40 -13.27
N THR A 25 -5.84 -5.73 -12.54
CA THR A 25 -6.56 -4.57 -13.05
C THR A 25 -5.60 -3.42 -13.39
N LEU A 26 -4.69 -3.12 -12.46
CA LEU A 26 -3.74 -2.02 -12.65
C LEU A 26 -2.68 -2.36 -13.70
N GLU A 27 -2.26 -3.61 -13.79
CA GLU A 27 -1.30 -4.02 -14.83
C GLU A 27 -1.88 -3.79 -16.21
N ALA A 28 -3.16 -4.11 -16.42
CA ALA A 28 -3.82 -3.89 -17.70
C ALA A 28 -3.85 -2.38 -18.05
N ILE A 29 -4.08 -1.51 -17.07
CA ILE A 29 -4.04 -0.07 -17.28
C ILE A 29 -2.61 0.39 -17.59
N TRP A 30 -1.65 -0.11 -16.82
CA TRP A 30 -0.24 0.29 -16.92
C TRP A 30 0.33 0.01 -18.30
N VAL A 31 0.00 -1.12 -18.89
CA VAL A 31 0.53 -1.52 -20.19
C VAL A 31 0.26 -0.46 -21.26
N ASP A 32 -0.91 0.14 -21.24
CA ASP A 32 -1.35 1.11 -22.26
C ASP A 32 -1.27 2.56 -21.78
N ALA A 33 -0.77 2.81 -20.58
CA ALA A 33 -0.75 4.16 -20.02
C ALA A 33 0.29 5.03 -20.72
N PRO A 34 0.04 6.37 -20.78
CA PRO A 34 1.07 7.31 -21.20
C PRO A 34 2.30 7.22 -20.27
N GLU A 35 3.47 7.50 -20.83
CA GLU A 35 4.72 7.39 -20.07
C GLU A 35 4.69 8.19 -18.77
N ALA A 36 4.09 9.37 -18.78
CA ALA A 36 4.00 10.22 -17.60
C ALA A 36 3.24 9.54 -16.45
N ASP A 37 2.30 8.65 -16.77
CA ASP A 37 1.42 8.00 -15.79
C ASP A 37 1.90 6.61 -15.38
N LYS A 38 2.81 6.02 -16.14
CA LYS A 38 3.21 4.61 -15.92
C LYS A 38 3.77 4.38 -14.52
N ARG A 39 4.66 5.26 -14.07
CA ARG A 39 5.27 5.09 -12.75
C ARG A 39 4.24 5.23 -11.62
N PHE A 40 3.21 6.06 -11.84
CA PHE A 40 2.13 6.21 -10.87
C PHE A 40 1.35 4.91 -10.69
N TYR A 41 0.87 4.34 -11.80
CA TYR A 41 0.13 3.08 -11.74
C TYR A 41 1.00 1.94 -11.21
N GLN A 42 2.26 1.91 -11.62
CA GLN A 42 3.21 0.90 -11.13
C GLN A 42 3.42 1.03 -9.63
N GLY A 43 3.50 2.25 -9.12
CA GLY A 43 3.66 2.49 -7.68
C GLY A 43 2.48 1.95 -6.88
N ILE A 44 1.25 2.23 -7.31
CA ILE A 44 0.06 1.71 -6.63
C ILE A 44 0.02 0.17 -6.71
N LEU A 45 0.29 -0.36 -7.90
CA LEU A 45 0.35 -1.79 -8.13
C LEU A 45 1.35 -2.46 -7.17
N GLN A 46 2.50 -1.83 -6.96
CA GLN A 46 3.52 -2.37 -6.09
C GLN A 46 3.13 -2.33 -4.61
N VAL A 47 2.35 -1.32 -4.18
CA VAL A 47 1.79 -1.36 -2.82
C VAL A 47 0.88 -2.58 -2.69
N ALA A 48 0.02 -2.81 -3.68
CA ALA A 48 -0.89 -3.96 -3.66
C ALA A 48 -0.13 -5.28 -3.62
N VAL A 49 0.90 -5.44 -4.46
CA VAL A 49 1.70 -6.67 -4.49
C VAL A 49 2.47 -6.84 -3.19
N GLY A 50 2.96 -5.75 -2.60
CA GLY A 50 3.62 -5.80 -1.30
C GLY A 50 2.68 -6.34 -0.24
N CYS A 51 1.45 -5.85 -0.19
CA CYS A 51 0.44 -6.36 0.74
C CYS A 51 0.06 -7.82 0.44
N TYR A 52 -0.01 -8.18 -0.83
CA TYR A 52 -0.26 -9.55 -1.22
C TYR A 52 0.84 -10.49 -0.72
N HIS A 53 2.10 -10.11 -0.89
CA HIS A 53 3.22 -10.88 -0.36
C HIS A 53 3.13 -11.02 1.17
N LEU A 54 2.78 -9.93 1.85
CA LEU A 54 2.61 -9.96 3.31
C LEU A 54 1.53 -10.95 3.71
N SER A 55 0.42 -11.00 2.97
CA SER A 55 -0.68 -11.93 3.23
C SER A 55 -0.28 -13.39 3.00
N ASN A 56 0.77 -13.62 2.24
CA ASN A 56 1.28 -14.96 1.94
C ASN A 56 2.56 -15.28 2.71
N ASP A 57 2.77 -14.60 3.83
CA ASP A 57 3.91 -14.86 4.71
C ASP A 57 5.27 -14.61 4.04
N ASN A 58 5.29 -13.74 3.04
CA ASN A 58 6.51 -13.38 2.31
C ASN A 58 6.97 -11.99 2.75
N LEU A 59 7.66 -11.93 3.89
CA LEU A 59 8.13 -10.67 4.46
C LEU A 59 9.11 -9.96 3.54
N ARG A 60 10.07 -10.70 2.99
CA ARG A 60 11.10 -10.12 2.12
C ARG A 60 10.49 -9.49 0.87
N GLY A 61 9.56 -10.19 0.22
CA GLY A 61 8.87 -9.67 -0.95
C GLY A 61 8.09 -8.41 -0.64
N ALA A 62 7.40 -8.40 0.50
CA ALA A 62 6.65 -7.23 0.94
C ALA A 62 7.56 -6.01 1.13
N ILE A 63 8.70 -6.19 1.81
CA ILE A 63 9.65 -5.10 2.06
C ILE A 63 10.18 -4.54 0.74
N ILE A 64 10.58 -5.41 -0.19
CA ILE A 64 11.14 -4.99 -1.48
C ILE A 64 10.09 -4.20 -2.27
N LEU A 65 8.88 -4.72 -2.39
CA LEU A 65 7.84 -4.09 -3.21
C LEU A 65 7.37 -2.77 -2.60
N LEU A 66 7.20 -2.71 -1.29
CA LEU A 66 6.80 -1.46 -0.64
C LEU A 66 7.89 -0.39 -0.79
N GLY A 67 9.15 -0.78 -0.69
CA GLY A 67 10.26 0.17 -0.89
C GLY A 67 10.27 0.74 -2.29
N GLU A 68 10.04 -0.09 -3.31
CA GLU A 68 9.96 0.36 -4.68
C GLU A 68 8.74 1.26 -4.91
N ALA A 69 7.59 0.90 -4.31
CA ALA A 69 6.37 1.69 -4.43
C ALA A 69 6.56 3.10 -3.87
N VAL A 70 7.15 3.21 -2.69
CA VAL A 70 7.44 4.50 -2.07
C VAL A 70 8.30 5.36 -2.97
N ARG A 71 9.35 4.79 -3.53
CA ARG A 71 10.25 5.53 -4.42
C ARG A 71 9.54 6.03 -5.67
N ARG A 72 8.63 5.24 -6.25
CA ARG A 72 7.90 5.65 -7.46
C ARG A 72 6.84 6.68 -7.17
N LEU A 73 6.10 6.51 -6.07
CA LEU A 73 4.97 7.40 -5.76
C LEU A 73 5.41 8.78 -5.26
N CYS A 74 6.63 8.91 -4.76
CA CYS A 74 7.05 10.19 -4.18
C CYS A 74 7.04 11.35 -5.19
N ASP A 75 7.17 11.06 -6.49
CA ASP A 75 7.16 12.08 -7.52
C ASP A 75 5.75 12.57 -7.87
N TYR A 76 4.71 11.94 -7.30
CA TYR A 76 3.32 12.26 -7.62
C TYR A 76 2.59 12.94 -6.47
N GLN A 77 3.33 13.37 -5.45
CA GLN A 77 2.77 14.11 -4.32
C GLN A 77 2.41 15.54 -4.70
N PRO A 78 1.43 16.14 -4.05
CA PRO A 78 0.60 15.60 -2.97
C PRO A 78 -0.57 14.76 -3.48
N ASP A 79 -1.00 14.98 -4.73
CA ASP A 79 -2.12 14.24 -5.31
C ASP A 79 -1.91 14.07 -6.81
N TYR A 80 -2.48 13.02 -7.35
CA TYR A 80 -2.39 12.70 -8.77
C TYR A 80 -3.59 11.85 -9.16
N GLU A 81 -4.17 12.12 -10.31
CA GLU A 81 -5.36 11.39 -10.81
C GLU A 81 -6.48 11.32 -9.76
N GLY A 82 -6.65 12.39 -8.98
CA GLY A 82 -7.68 12.45 -7.95
C GLY A 82 -7.37 11.67 -6.69
N ILE A 83 -6.20 11.09 -6.57
CA ILE A 83 -5.81 10.24 -5.44
C ILE A 83 -4.93 11.05 -4.48
N ASN A 84 -5.17 10.88 -3.18
CA ASN A 84 -4.32 11.46 -2.14
C ASN A 84 -3.04 10.63 -2.02
N VAL A 85 -2.04 10.97 -2.84
CA VAL A 85 -0.77 10.23 -2.90
C VAL A 85 0.04 10.42 -1.64
N GLU A 86 0.03 11.65 -1.09
CA GLU A 86 0.76 11.94 0.15
C GLU A 86 0.31 11.01 1.29
N GLN A 87 -0.99 10.83 1.45
CA GLN A 87 -1.52 9.95 2.49
C GLN A 87 -1.16 8.49 2.24
N LEU A 88 -1.30 8.03 0.99
CA LEU A 88 -0.94 6.65 0.64
C LEU A 88 0.54 6.39 0.91
N LEU A 89 1.39 7.36 0.57
CA LEU A 89 2.82 7.28 0.84
C LEU A 89 3.11 7.17 2.34
N GLU A 90 2.48 8.00 3.15
CA GLU A 90 2.67 7.96 4.60
C GLU A 90 2.29 6.58 5.16
N GLN A 91 1.18 6.02 4.69
CA GLN A 91 0.73 4.70 5.12
C GLN A 91 1.70 3.60 4.67
N ALA A 92 2.16 3.67 3.43
CA ALA A 92 3.11 2.69 2.90
C ALA A 92 4.46 2.76 3.63
N MET A 93 4.93 3.97 3.92
CA MET A 93 6.19 4.16 4.64
C MET A 93 6.10 3.65 6.09
N ALA A 94 4.97 3.90 6.77
CA ALA A 94 4.78 3.41 8.13
C ALA A 94 4.74 1.88 8.16
N LEU A 95 4.06 1.28 7.20
CA LEU A 95 4.02 -0.18 7.08
C LEU A 95 5.41 -0.74 6.80
N LEU A 96 6.12 -0.15 5.84
CA LEU A 96 7.48 -0.58 5.50
C LEU A 96 8.39 -0.55 6.72
N LYS A 97 8.34 0.55 7.48
CA LYS A 97 9.16 0.71 8.68
C LYS A 97 8.86 -0.40 9.71
N ALA A 98 7.58 -0.71 9.91
CA ALA A 98 7.19 -1.79 10.82
C ALA A 98 7.71 -3.14 10.33
N LEU A 99 7.58 -3.42 9.02
CA LEU A 99 8.03 -4.69 8.46
C LEU A 99 9.55 -4.87 8.61
N GLN A 100 10.30 -3.79 8.52
CA GLN A 100 11.77 -3.86 8.67
C GLN A 100 12.19 -4.25 10.09
N GLN A 101 11.30 -4.15 11.07
CA GLN A 101 11.56 -4.54 12.46
C GLN A 101 11.09 -5.95 12.78
N LEU A 102 10.35 -6.59 11.85
CA LEU A 102 9.81 -7.93 12.08
C LEU A 102 10.86 -9.00 11.85
N GLN A 103 10.74 -10.07 12.65
CA GLN A 103 11.39 -11.34 12.32
C GLN A 103 10.47 -12.11 11.36
N PRO A 104 11.03 -12.92 10.44
CA PRO A 104 10.19 -13.66 9.49
C PRO A 104 9.11 -14.52 10.14
N GLU A 105 9.38 -15.12 11.29
CA GLU A 105 8.42 -15.96 12.00
C GLU A 105 7.25 -15.19 12.61
N GLN A 106 7.34 -13.85 12.66
CA GLN A 106 6.26 -13.01 13.18
C GLN A 106 5.32 -12.53 12.08
N THR A 107 5.63 -12.80 10.82
CA THR A 107 4.93 -12.21 9.67
C THR A 107 3.44 -12.55 9.65
N SER A 108 3.10 -13.82 9.85
CA SER A 108 1.70 -14.26 9.83
C SER A 108 0.89 -13.62 10.96
N ASP A 109 1.44 -13.59 12.17
CA ASP A 109 0.75 -12.97 13.31
C ASP A 109 0.59 -11.47 13.11
N PHE A 110 1.61 -10.81 12.58
CA PHE A 110 1.55 -9.40 12.27
C PHE A 110 0.42 -9.11 11.29
N TRP A 111 0.34 -9.87 10.21
CA TRP A 111 -0.71 -9.69 9.19
C TRP A 111 -2.10 -9.87 9.79
N GLN A 112 -2.31 -10.91 10.58
CA GLN A 112 -3.60 -11.17 11.20
C GLN A 112 -4.02 -10.04 12.14
N GLN A 113 -3.09 -9.54 12.94
CA GLN A 113 -3.39 -8.45 13.86
C GLN A 113 -3.65 -7.15 13.11
N LEU A 114 -2.90 -6.90 12.04
CA LEU A 114 -3.07 -5.71 11.23
C LEU A 114 -4.47 -5.68 10.58
N GLN A 115 -4.95 -6.83 10.11
CA GLN A 115 -6.28 -6.92 9.52
C GLN A 115 -7.40 -6.70 10.53
N LYS A 116 -7.20 -7.10 11.77
CA LYS A 116 -8.19 -6.93 12.84
C LYS A 116 -8.23 -5.50 13.35
N GLN A 117 -7.16 -4.75 13.15
CA GLN A 117 -7.07 -3.37 13.59
C GLN A 117 -7.99 -2.51 12.75
N SER A 118 -8.85 -1.74 13.39
CA SER A 118 -9.75 -0.82 12.69
C SER A 118 -9.34 0.61 12.97
N GLY A 119 -9.36 1.42 11.92
CA GLY A 119 -9.06 2.84 12.01
C GLY A 119 -7.58 3.15 12.02
N ALA A 120 -7.27 4.42 11.78
CA ALA A 120 -5.91 4.91 11.77
C ALA A 120 -5.36 4.99 13.19
N THR A 121 -4.11 4.57 13.36
CA THR A 121 -3.41 4.78 14.62
C THR A 121 -2.36 5.86 14.39
N ASN A 122 -2.35 6.85 15.28
CA ASN A 122 -1.39 7.96 15.21
C ASN A 122 -0.40 7.89 16.37
N LYS A 123 -0.28 6.71 16.98
CA LYS A 123 0.60 6.56 18.12
C LYS A 123 1.98 6.13 17.66
N GLU A 124 2.98 6.82 18.16
CA GLU A 124 4.35 6.38 17.99
C GLU A 124 4.72 5.51 19.19
N TYR A 125 5.33 4.38 18.91
CA TYR A 125 5.77 3.45 19.93
C TYR A 125 7.29 3.32 19.85
N ASN A 126 7.91 3.29 21.02
CA ASN A 126 9.37 3.14 21.12
C ASN A 126 9.79 1.70 21.33
N SER A 127 8.88 0.77 21.15
CA SER A 127 9.11 -0.65 21.36
C SER A 127 9.03 -1.41 20.05
N ASP A 128 9.81 -2.47 19.91
CA ASP A 128 9.76 -3.37 18.76
C ASP A 128 8.84 -4.58 19.03
N SER A 129 8.00 -4.52 20.08
CA SER A 129 7.06 -5.60 20.33
C SER A 129 6.05 -5.71 19.20
N LEU A 130 5.54 -6.92 18.96
CA LEU A 130 4.58 -7.14 17.89
C LEU A 130 3.33 -6.26 18.01
N PRO A 131 2.68 -6.13 19.18
CA PRO A 131 1.54 -5.23 19.30
C PRO A 131 1.87 -3.77 18.99
N ASP A 132 3.04 -3.32 19.38
CA ASP A 132 3.46 -1.93 19.13
C ASP A 132 3.73 -1.70 17.65
N LEU A 133 4.35 -2.67 16.96
CA LEU A 133 4.59 -2.58 15.53
C LEU A 133 3.26 -2.52 14.76
N VAL A 134 2.29 -3.35 15.13
CA VAL A 134 0.96 -3.31 14.53
C VAL A 134 0.30 -1.96 14.74
N ALA A 135 0.38 -1.42 15.95
CA ALA A 135 -0.24 -0.14 16.28
C ALA A 135 0.42 1.06 15.60
N SER A 136 1.67 0.92 15.14
CA SER A 136 2.42 2.01 14.49
C SER A 136 2.05 2.22 13.04
N CYS A 137 1.24 1.36 12.44
CA CYS A 137 0.89 1.41 11.03
C CYS A 137 -0.53 0.91 10.80
N GLN A 138 -0.94 0.93 9.54
CA GLN A 138 -2.25 0.43 9.12
C GLN A 138 -2.13 -0.21 7.75
N LEU A 139 -3.14 -0.99 7.37
CA LEU A 139 -3.24 -1.42 5.98
C LEU A 139 -3.43 -0.19 5.09
N PRO A 140 -2.67 -0.07 4.02
CA PRO A 140 -2.85 1.05 3.10
C PRO A 140 -4.27 1.11 2.52
N TYR A 141 -4.76 2.32 2.37
CA TYR A 141 -6.09 2.61 1.84
C TYR A 141 -5.98 3.81 0.92
N ILE A 142 -6.59 3.71 -0.25
CA ILE A 142 -6.54 4.78 -1.24
C ILE A 142 -7.73 5.71 -1.03
N ASN A 143 -7.44 6.95 -0.66
CA ASN A 143 -8.44 8.00 -0.51
C ASN A 143 -8.35 8.99 -1.67
N ARG A 144 -9.48 9.58 -2.00
CA ARG A 144 -9.52 10.62 -3.00
C ARG A 144 -9.30 11.98 -2.35
N VAL A 145 -8.74 12.89 -3.13
CA VAL A 145 -8.66 14.29 -2.67
C VAL A 145 -10.03 14.91 -2.81
N LEU A 146 -10.36 15.77 -1.84
CA LEU A 146 -11.60 16.54 -1.86
C LEU A 146 -11.37 17.84 -2.61
N ASN A 147 -12.27 18.13 -3.54
CA ASN A 147 -12.25 19.38 -4.29
C ASN A 147 -13.34 20.31 -3.78
#